data_31723bfb8dda92f4aaa1b2086bed41fe
#
_entry.id   31723bfb8dda92f4aaa1b2086bed41fe
#
_cell.length_a   1.000
_cell.length_b   1.000
_cell.length_c   1.000
_cell.angle_alpha   90.00
_cell.angle_beta   90.00
_cell.angle_gamma   90.00
#
_symmetry.space_group_name_H-M   'P 1'
#
loop_
_entity.id
_entity.type
_entity.pdbx_description
1 polymer ?
#
loop_
_entity_poly.entity_id
_entity_poly.type
_entity_poly.pdbx_seq_one_letter_code
_entity_poly.pdbx_strand_id
1 'polypeptide(L)'
;DKYNLELLVVDTQAPHQLNDGQYAQRRATCEQAAKILGVANLRVTADGIAKADDPFQALKETLDALPDETMKKRVRHVVTEIERVRSFVRAFASGDIEAAGRLFNASHDSLAADYEVTVPELDVAVDVARKNGAYGARMTGGGFGGSIIALVDKGRSQEVAQKIADEFEKQGFHAPRALAAYAAKSASREA
;
A
#
# COMPACT_ATOMS: atom_id res chain seq x y z
N ASP A 1 19.43 -9.37 -3.84
CA ASP A 1 19.95 -10.69 -4.27
C ASP A 1 19.87 -11.80 -3.21
N LYS A 2 19.76 -11.48 -1.91
CA LYS A 2 19.76 -12.49 -0.83
C LYS A 2 18.60 -13.50 -0.95
N TYR A 3 17.44 -13.06 -1.42
CA TYR A 3 16.22 -13.88 -1.47
C TYR A 3 15.79 -14.26 -2.89
N ASN A 4 16.62 -14.00 -3.90
CA ASN A 4 16.32 -14.24 -5.30
C ASN A 4 14.98 -13.63 -5.77
N LEU A 5 14.73 -12.41 -5.36
CA LEU A 5 13.52 -11.67 -5.65
C LEU A 5 13.78 -10.47 -6.55
N GLU A 6 12.73 -10.01 -7.20
CA GLU A 6 12.69 -8.72 -7.88
C GLU A 6 11.38 -7.99 -7.57
N LEU A 7 11.41 -6.67 -7.73
CA LEU A 7 10.24 -5.83 -7.57
C LEU A 7 9.75 -5.43 -8.96
N LEU A 8 8.59 -5.95 -9.34
CA LEU A 8 7.88 -5.50 -10.54
C LEU A 8 7.16 -4.19 -10.24
N VAL A 9 7.43 -3.18 -11.04
CA VAL A 9 6.69 -1.90 -11.04
C VAL A 9 5.83 -1.85 -12.28
N VAL A 10 4.54 -1.60 -12.15
CA VAL A 10 3.61 -1.44 -13.28
C VAL A 10 2.92 -0.09 -13.18
N ASP A 11 3.24 0.79 -14.10
CA ASP A 11 2.49 2.03 -14.30
C ASP A 11 1.22 1.70 -15.10
N THR A 12 0.08 1.89 -14.47
CA THR A 12 -1.23 1.51 -15.03
C THR A 12 -1.71 2.41 -16.15
N GLN A 13 -1.05 3.55 -16.36
CA GLN A 13 -1.50 4.57 -17.30
C GLN A 13 -2.97 5.00 -17.09
N ALA A 14 -3.50 4.76 -15.88
CA ALA A 14 -4.82 5.22 -15.52
C ALA A 14 -4.91 6.73 -15.71
N PRO A 15 -5.98 7.26 -16.32
CA PRO A 15 -6.14 8.69 -16.46
C PRO A 15 -6.09 9.35 -15.08
N HIS A 16 -5.06 10.15 -14.83
CA HIS A 16 -5.02 10.97 -13.62
C HIS A 16 -6.20 11.94 -13.68
N GLN A 17 -7.27 11.62 -12.99
CA GLN A 17 -8.19 12.66 -12.61
C GLN A 17 -7.42 13.54 -11.62
N LEU A 18 -7.02 14.72 -12.07
CA LEU A 18 -6.39 15.75 -11.23
C LEU A 18 -7.35 16.16 -10.12
N ASN A 19 -7.45 15.30 -9.12
CA ASN A 19 -8.21 15.57 -7.91
C ASN A 19 -7.24 16.02 -6.81
N ASP A 20 -6.55 17.15 -7.05
CA ASP A 20 -5.69 17.82 -6.05
C ASP A 20 -6.40 17.98 -4.70
N GLY A 21 -7.74 18.11 -4.71
CA GLY A 21 -8.55 18.18 -3.51
C GLY A 21 -8.67 16.87 -2.72
N GLN A 22 -8.58 15.70 -3.35
CA GLN A 22 -8.81 14.43 -2.64
C GLN A 22 -7.65 14.06 -1.70
N TYR A 23 -6.41 14.26 -2.12
CA TYR A 23 -5.26 14.07 -1.23
C TYR A 23 -5.27 15.04 -0.06
N ALA A 24 -5.54 16.33 -0.33
CA ALA A 24 -5.68 17.35 0.70
C ALA A 24 -6.81 17.00 1.68
N GLN A 25 -7.93 16.46 1.20
CA GLN A 25 -9.04 16.01 2.04
C GLN A 25 -8.63 14.84 2.95
N ARG A 26 -7.89 13.84 2.44
CA ARG A 26 -7.39 12.73 3.27
C ARG A 26 -6.50 13.26 4.41
N ARG A 27 -5.59 14.18 4.08
CA ARG A 27 -4.72 14.82 5.06
C ARG A 27 -5.51 15.62 6.09
N ALA A 28 -6.43 16.46 5.66
CA ALA A 28 -7.27 17.28 6.56
C ALA A 28 -8.08 16.39 7.52
N THR A 29 -8.67 15.28 7.03
CA THR A 29 -9.39 14.32 7.87
C THR A 29 -8.49 13.71 8.94
N CYS A 30 -7.27 13.32 8.61
CA CYS A 30 -6.30 12.77 9.56
C CYS A 30 -5.86 13.82 10.61
N GLU A 31 -5.64 15.08 10.19
CA GLU A 31 -5.29 16.17 11.10
C GLU A 31 -6.45 16.51 12.06
N GLN A 32 -7.68 16.48 11.57
CA GLN A 32 -8.87 16.68 12.41
C GLN A 32 -9.04 15.52 13.40
N ALA A 33 -8.86 14.28 12.96
CA ALA A 33 -8.93 13.12 13.85
C ALA A 33 -7.87 13.20 14.97
N ALA A 34 -6.64 13.61 14.65
CA ALA A 34 -5.59 13.78 15.66
C ALA A 34 -5.98 14.83 16.71
N LYS A 35 -6.64 15.93 16.30
CA LYS A 35 -7.17 16.95 17.23
C LYS A 35 -8.26 16.39 18.15
N ILE A 36 -9.20 15.61 17.60
CA ILE A 36 -10.27 14.97 18.38
C ILE A 36 -9.68 13.99 19.40
N LEU A 37 -8.67 13.23 19.01
CA LEU A 37 -7.97 12.26 19.87
C LEU A 37 -6.99 12.93 20.86
N GLY A 38 -6.81 14.26 20.80
CA GLY A 38 -5.92 14.99 21.69
C GLY A 38 -4.43 14.70 21.49
N VAL A 39 -4.02 14.32 20.27
CA VAL A 39 -2.64 13.97 19.94
C VAL A 39 -2.05 14.89 18.87
N ALA A 40 -0.71 14.99 18.83
CA ALA A 40 -0.02 15.81 17.85
C ALA A 40 -0.20 15.29 16.40
N ASN A 41 -0.28 13.98 16.23
CA ASN A 41 -0.51 13.29 14.96
C ASN A 41 -0.86 11.82 15.20
N LEU A 42 -1.36 11.13 14.17
CA LEU A 42 -1.79 9.73 14.27
C LEU A 42 -0.66 8.72 14.51
N ARG A 43 0.61 9.10 14.34
CA ARG A 43 1.75 8.28 14.74
C ARG A 43 1.75 8.05 16.25
N VAL A 44 1.45 9.09 17.02
CA VAL A 44 1.35 8.97 18.50
C VAL A 44 0.26 7.96 18.89
N THR A 45 -0.89 8.02 18.20
CA THR A 45 -1.99 7.06 18.40
C THR A 45 -1.55 5.62 18.05
N ALA A 46 -0.90 5.42 16.90
CA ALA A 46 -0.41 4.11 16.49
C ALA A 46 0.61 3.54 17.49
N ASP A 47 1.52 4.38 17.98
CA ASP A 47 2.52 3.98 18.97
C ASP A 47 1.89 3.64 20.34
N GLY A 48 0.82 4.33 20.72
CA GLY A 48 0.03 4.02 21.91
C GLY A 48 -0.70 2.68 21.79
N ILE A 49 -1.38 2.45 20.67
CA ILE A 49 -2.06 1.18 20.37
C ILE A 49 -1.06 0.01 20.39
N ALA A 50 0.09 0.15 19.75
CA ALA A 50 1.10 -0.91 19.68
C ALA A 50 1.70 -1.28 21.05
N LYS A 51 1.61 -0.41 22.06
CA LYS A 51 2.11 -0.61 23.41
C LYS A 51 1.03 -1.04 24.42
N ALA A 52 -0.24 -1.05 24.01
CA ALA A 52 -1.34 -1.46 24.88
C ALA A 52 -1.29 -2.95 25.18
N ASP A 53 -1.80 -3.36 26.34
CA ASP A 53 -1.91 -4.77 26.71
C ASP A 53 -2.79 -5.55 25.73
N ASP A 54 -3.84 -4.92 25.22
CA ASP A 54 -4.69 -5.40 24.13
C ASP A 54 -4.74 -4.37 22.99
N PRO A 55 -3.87 -4.49 21.98
CA PRO A 55 -3.85 -3.56 20.83
C PRO A 55 -5.15 -3.56 20.02
N PHE A 56 -5.87 -4.70 19.97
CA PHE A 56 -7.13 -4.78 19.23
C PHE A 56 -8.23 -3.97 19.94
N GLN A 57 -8.34 -4.10 21.24
CA GLN A 57 -9.29 -3.33 22.04
C GLN A 57 -8.93 -1.84 22.01
N ALA A 58 -7.66 -1.48 22.14
CA ALA A 58 -7.20 -0.10 22.07
C ALA A 58 -7.50 0.56 20.70
N LEU A 59 -7.35 -0.19 19.60
CA LEU A 59 -7.76 0.28 18.27
C LEU A 59 -9.28 0.53 18.21
N LYS A 60 -10.07 -0.43 18.72
CA LYS A 60 -11.53 -0.30 18.74
C LYS A 60 -11.97 0.94 19.52
N GLU A 61 -11.46 1.16 20.71
CA GLU A 61 -11.76 2.32 21.54
C GLU A 61 -11.35 3.64 20.86
N THR A 62 -10.19 3.65 20.20
CA THR A 62 -9.73 4.80 19.41
C THR A 62 -10.72 5.13 18.30
N LEU A 63 -11.22 4.13 17.57
CA LEU A 63 -12.17 4.34 16.48
C LEU A 63 -13.55 4.74 16.99
N ASP A 64 -14.01 4.18 18.11
CA ASP A 64 -15.30 4.51 18.72
C ASP A 64 -15.35 5.97 19.24
N ALA A 65 -14.21 6.57 19.55
CA ALA A 65 -14.11 7.99 19.93
C ALA A 65 -14.26 8.97 18.75
N LEU A 66 -14.28 8.48 17.50
CA LEU A 66 -14.39 9.33 16.30
C LEU A 66 -15.84 9.49 15.86
N PRO A 67 -16.23 10.65 15.32
CA PRO A 67 -17.63 11.04 15.11
C PRO A 67 -18.30 10.30 13.94
N ASP A 68 -17.58 9.90 12.91
CA ASP A 68 -18.15 9.34 11.69
C ASP A 68 -17.32 8.21 11.09
N GLU A 69 -17.97 7.39 10.26
CA GLU A 69 -17.36 6.21 9.65
C GLU A 69 -16.22 6.54 8.66
N THR A 70 -16.30 7.67 7.97
CA THR A 70 -15.24 8.10 7.06
C THR A 70 -13.96 8.38 7.85
N MET A 71 -14.06 9.13 8.94
CA MET A 71 -12.92 9.42 9.79
C MET A 71 -12.36 8.14 10.43
N LYS A 72 -13.22 7.23 10.91
CA LYS A 72 -12.83 5.93 11.44
C LYS A 72 -12.03 5.12 10.42
N LYS A 73 -12.49 5.04 9.18
CA LYS A 73 -11.78 4.36 8.08
C LYS A 73 -10.39 4.98 7.85
N ARG A 74 -10.30 6.32 7.73
CA ARG A 74 -9.00 6.99 7.49
C ARG A 74 -8.02 6.74 8.63
N VAL A 75 -8.48 6.85 9.88
CA VAL A 75 -7.64 6.58 11.07
C VAL A 75 -7.24 5.12 11.14
N ARG A 76 -8.17 4.19 10.90
CA ARG A 76 -7.87 2.74 10.86
C ARG A 76 -6.75 2.46 9.86
N HIS A 77 -6.88 2.98 8.62
CA HIS A 77 -5.82 2.83 7.63
C HIS A 77 -4.47 3.32 8.17
N VAL A 78 -4.39 4.57 8.61
CA VAL A 78 -3.12 5.19 9.02
C VAL A 78 -2.46 4.43 10.17
N VAL A 79 -3.20 4.11 11.23
CA VAL A 79 -2.62 3.48 12.42
C VAL A 79 -2.21 2.02 12.14
N THR A 80 -3.02 1.28 11.38
CA THR A 80 -2.68 -0.10 11.03
C THR A 80 -1.55 -0.16 9.98
N GLU A 81 -1.47 0.80 9.07
CA GLU A 81 -0.39 0.86 8.07
C GLU A 81 0.97 1.13 8.73
N ILE A 82 1.03 1.98 9.75
CA ILE A 82 2.25 2.22 10.52
C ILE A 82 2.79 0.91 11.12
N GLU A 83 1.94 0.08 11.71
CA GLU A 83 2.35 -1.22 12.26
C GLU A 83 2.64 -2.24 11.16
N ARG A 84 1.90 -2.18 10.06
CA ARG A 84 2.13 -3.05 8.89
C ARG A 84 3.52 -2.84 8.29
N VAL A 85 3.99 -1.58 8.20
CA VAL A 85 5.37 -1.27 7.77
C VAL A 85 6.40 -1.89 8.73
N ARG A 86 6.20 -1.79 10.04
CA ARG A 86 7.10 -2.40 11.04
C ARG A 86 7.13 -3.93 10.91
N SER A 87 5.97 -4.53 10.73
CA SER A 87 5.84 -5.98 10.55
C SER A 87 6.48 -6.43 9.23
N PHE A 88 6.33 -5.65 8.15
CA PHE A 88 6.98 -5.93 6.88
C PHE A 88 8.50 -5.93 7.02
N VAL A 89 9.08 -4.93 7.68
CA VAL A 89 10.53 -4.85 7.90
C VAL A 89 11.02 -6.08 8.68
N ARG A 90 10.31 -6.50 9.72
CA ARG A 90 10.65 -7.70 10.51
C ARG A 90 10.57 -8.98 9.67
N ALA A 91 9.48 -9.18 8.95
CA ALA A 91 9.28 -10.36 8.10
C ALA A 91 10.35 -10.45 6.99
N PHE A 92 10.61 -9.33 6.32
CA PHE A 92 11.61 -9.30 5.24
C PHE A 92 13.03 -9.50 5.79
N ALA A 93 13.37 -8.94 6.94
CA ALA A 93 14.68 -9.13 7.58
C ALA A 93 14.92 -10.58 8.02
N SER A 94 13.88 -11.28 8.49
CA SER A 94 13.94 -12.71 8.87
C SER A 94 13.90 -13.67 7.67
N GLY A 95 13.59 -13.18 6.46
CA GLY A 95 13.46 -14.00 5.26
C GLY A 95 12.07 -14.65 5.10
N ASP A 96 11.09 -14.23 5.89
CA ASP A 96 9.69 -14.67 5.72
C ASP A 96 9.01 -13.86 4.59
N ILE A 97 9.33 -14.25 3.36
CA ILE A 97 8.85 -13.57 2.15
C ILE A 97 7.34 -13.70 1.98
N GLU A 98 6.78 -14.84 2.38
CA GLU A 98 5.35 -15.06 2.36
C GLU A 98 4.61 -14.08 3.30
N ALA A 99 5.11 -13.89 4.51
CA ALA A 99 4.55 -12.89 5.43
C ALA A 99 4.70 -11.48 4.88
N ALA A 100 5.85 -11.13 4.30
CA ALA A 100 6.07 -9.84 3.66
C ALA A 100 5.07 -9.61 2.51
N GLY A 101 4.82 -10.63 1.67
CA GLY A 101 3.82 -10.59 0.61
C GLY A 101 2.40 -10.38 1.13
N ARG A 102 1.99 -11.12 2.17
CA ARG A 102 0.68 -10.92 2.82
C ARG A 102 0.51 -9.50 3.36
N LEU A 103 1.57 -8.88 3.88
CA LEU A 103 1.53 -7.49 4.36
C LEU A 103 1.38 -6.49 3.22
N PHE A 104 1.99 -6.73 2.05
CA PHE A 104 1.72 -5.93 0.84
C PHE A 104 0.24 -6.00 0.47
N ASN A 105 -0.31 -7.21 0.43
CA ASN A 105 -1.72 -7.41 0.10
C ASN A 105 -2.64 -6.69 1.08
N ALA A 106 -2.43 -6.85 2.38
CA ALA A 106 -3.21 -6.18 3.41
C ALA A 106 -3.09 -4.65 3.35
N SER A 107 -1.94 -4.14 2.92
CA SER A 107 -1.75 -2.70 2.68
C SER A 107 -2.64 -2.20 1.52
N HIS A 108 -2.66 -2.91 0.39
CA HIS A 108 -3.52 -2.53 -0.73
C HIS A 108 -5.00 -2.61 -0.39
N ASP A 109 -5.41 -3.67 0.29
CA ASP A 109 -6.80 -3.87 0.70
C ASP A 109 -7.27 -2.72 1.62
N SER A 110 -6.41 -2.25 2.52
CA SER A 110 -6.69 -1.10 3.37
C SER A 110 -6.67 0.24 2.60
N LEU A 111 -5.78 0.39 1.61
CA LEU A 111 -5.79 1.55 0.70
C LEU A 111 -7.08 1.63 -0.11
N ALA A 112 -7.63 0.50 -0.53
CA ALA A 112 -8.88 0.43 -1.26
C ALA A 112 -10.10 0.64 -0.35
N ALA A 113 -10.22 -0.11 0.75
CA ALA A 113 -11.43 -0.14 1.58
C ALA A 113 -11.52 0.98 2.62
N ASP A 114 -10.38 1.33 3.24
CA ASP A 114 -10.34 2.30 4.34
C ASP A 114 -9.87 3.69 3.87
N TYR A 115 -8.81 3.77 3.07
CA TYR A 115 -8.31 5.07 2.62
C TYR A 115 -9.00 5.55 1.35
N GLU A 116 -9.53 4.62 0.56
CA GLU A 116 -10.31 4.84 -0.67
C GLU A 116 -9.55 5.72 -1.68
N VAL A 117 -8.33 5.31 -2.00
CA VAL A 117 -7.42 6.00 -2.92
C VAL A 117 -7.06 5.17 -4.14
N THR A 118 -7.65 3.97 -4.30
CA THR A 118 -7.43 3.14 -5.47
C THR A 118 -8.40 3.50 -6.60
N VAL A 119 -8.07 3.02 -7.79
CA VAL A 119 -8.92 3.07 -8.99
C VAL A 119 -8.96 1.68 -9.61
N PRO A 120 -9.96 1.37 -10.49
CA PRO A 120 -10.11 0.03 -11.04
C PRO A 120 -8.84 -0.54 -11.67
N GLU A 121 -8.06 0.27 -12.37
CA GLU A 121 -6.82 -0.17 -13.01
C GLU A 121 -5.77 -0.64 -11.98
N LEU A 122 -5.67 0.06 -10.83
CA LEU A 122 -4.78 -0.35 -9.74
C LEU A 122 -5.24 -1.66 -9.12
N ASP A 123 -6.54 -1.79 -8.84
CA ASP A 123 -7.12 -2.97 -8.20
C ASP A 123 -6.99 -4.20 -9.11
N VAL A 124 -7.26 -4.06 -10.41
CA VAL A 124 -7.09 -5.13 -11.40
C VAL A 124 -5.62 -5.54 -11.54
N ALA A 125 -4.70 -4.59 -11.64
CA ALA A 125 -3.27 -4.91 -11.73
C ALA A 125 -2.77 -5.69 -10.51
N VAL A 126 -3.19 -5.29 -9.30
CA VAL A 126 -2.85 -5.98 -8.05
C VAL A 126 -3.45 -7.39 -8.02
N ASP A 127 -4.74 -7.53 -8.36
CA ASP A 127 -5.43 -8.83 -8.35
C ASP A 127 -4.77 -9.82 -9.34
N VAL A 128 -4.47 -9.37 -10.56
CA VAL A 128 -3.77 -10.18 -11.56
C VAL A 128 -2.37 -10.57 -11.08
N ALA A 129 -1.59 -9.64 -10.51
CA ALA A 129 -0.28 -9.95 -9.98
C ALA A 129 -0.34 -11.04 -8.89
N ARG A 130 -1.26 -10.91 -7.93
CA ARG A 130 -1.49 -11.90 -6.86
C ARG A 130 -1.84 -13.29 -7.42
N LYS A 131 -2.73 -13.35 -8.40
CA LYS A 131 -3.17 -14.63 -9.03
C LYS A 131 -2.10 -15.29 -9.88
N ASN A 132 -1.07 -14.56 -10.30
CA ASN A 132 -0.01 -15.04 -11.19
C ASN A 132 1.36 -15.15 -10.53
N GLY A 133 1.41 -15.34 -9.20
CA GLY A 133 2.60 -15.75 -8.48
C GLY A 133 3.40 -14.62 -7.83
N ALA A 134 2.82 -13.42 -7.70
CA ALA A 134 3.40 -12.43 -6.80
C ALA A 134 3.15 -12.85 -5.34
N TYR A 135 4.17 -12.80 -4.50
CA TYR A 135 4.03 -12.97 -3.05
C TYR A 135 3.06 -11.95 -2.46
N GLY A 136 3.08 -10.75 -3.01
CA GLY A 136 2.15 -9.69 -2.69
C GLY A 136 2.30 -8.52 -3.65
N ALA A 137 1.21 -7.75 -3.78
CA ALA A 137 1.16 -6.57 -4.63
C ALA A 137 0.33 -5.47 -3.98
N ARG A 138 0.72 -4.21 -4.23
CA ARG A 138 0.01 -3.03 -3.76
C ARG A 138 0.25 -1.83 -4.66
N MET A 139 -0.66 -0.88 -4.62
CA MET A 139 -0.39 0.42 -5.22
C MET A 139 0.75 1.15 -4.51
N THR A 140 1.37 2.09 -5.20
CA THR A 140 2.37 3.01 -4.65
C THR A 140 2.08 4.44 -5.11
N GLY A 141 2.54 5.43 -4.34
CA GLY A 141 2.28 6.85 -4.60
C GLY A 141 1.02 7.37 -3.89
N GLY A 142 0.46 8.45 -4.40
CA GLY A 142 -0.68 9.15 -3.79
C GLY A 142 -2.05 8.53 -4.04
N GLY A 143 -2.15 7.57 -4.95
CA GLY A 143 -3.42 6.98 -5.38
C GLY A 143 -4.09 7.75 -6.51
N PHE A 144 -5.34 7.40 -6.81
CA PHE A 144 -6.16 7.96 -7.89
C PHE A 144 -5.57 7.74 -9.29
N GLY A 145 -4.81 6.67 -9.47
CA GLY A 145 -4.01 6.29 -10.63
C GLY A 145 -2.57 6.01 -10.25
N GLY A 146 -1.68 5.94 -11.23
CA GLY A 146 -0.25 5.70 -11.05
C GLY A 146 0.11 4.23 -11.10
N SER A 147 0.95 3.78 -10.18
CA SER A 147 1.62 2.48 -10.29
C SER A 147 1.29 1.53 -9.16
N ILE A 148 1.46 0.24 -9.45
CA ILE A 148 1.58 -0.81 -8.45
C ILE A 148 3.02 -1.28 -8.32
N ILE A 149 3.33 -1.89 -7.19
CA ILE A 149 4.53 -2.70 -6.99
C ILE A 149 4.12 -4.13 -6.62
N ALA A 150 4.81 -5.12 -7.18
CA ALA A 150 4.60 -6.52 -6.87
C ALA A 150 5.93 -7.21 -6.57
N LEU A 151 5.97 -7.98 -5.49
CA LEU A 151 7.13 -8.78 -5.09
C LEU A 151 7.03 -10.15 -5.75
N VAL A 152 7.99 -10.49 -6.60
CA VAL A 152 8.01 -11.73 -7.38
C VAL A 152 9.36 -12.42 -7.30
N ASP A 153 9.41 -13.71 -7.65
CA ASP A 153 10.66 -14.39 -7.87
C ASP A 153 11.43 -13.75 -9.03
N LYS A 154 12.74 -13.75 -8.92
CA LYS A 154 13.63 -13.23 -9.98
C LYS A 154 13.37 -13.92 -11.30
N GLY A 155 13.16 -13.13 -12.35
CA GLY A 155 12.85 -13.61 -13.70
C GLY A 155 11.35 -13.77 -13.98
N ARG A 156 10.46 -13.56 -12.98
CA ARG A 156 9.00 -13.69 -13.17
C ARG A 156 8.31 -12.38 -13.57
N SER A 157 8.99 -11.23 -13.45
CA SER A 157 8.38 -9.91 -13.70
C SER A 157 7.76 -9.79 -15.09
N GLN A 158 8.41 -10.30 -16.12
CA GLN A 158 7.90 -10.19 -17.48
C GLN A 158 6.61 -11.00 -17.70
N GLU A 159 6.54 -12.21 -17.14
CA GLU A 159 5.35 -13.06 -17.21
C GLU A 159 4.16 -12.41 -16.51
N VAL A 160 4.37 -11.92 -15.28
CA VAL A 160 3.32 -11.25 -14.50
C VAL A 160 2.87 -9.96 -15.19
N ALA A 161 3.80 -9.17 -15.71
CA ALA A 161 3.49 -7.95 -16.46
C ALA A 161 2.65 -8.23 -17.70
N GLN A 162 2.96 -9.31 -18.44
CA GLN A 162 2.16 -9.70 -19.61
C GLN A 162 0.72 -10.08 -19.21
N LYS A 163 0.55 -10.81 -18.11
CA LYS A 163 -0.79 -11.16 -17.61
C LYS A 163 -1.61 -9.91 -17.23
N ILE A 164 -0.96 -8.90 -16.65
CA ILE A 164 -1.62 -7.62 -16.35
C ILE A 164 -2.01 -6.92 -17.66
N ALA A 165 -1.11 -6.87 -18.66
CA ALA A 165 -1.41 -6.25 -19.95
C ALA A 165 -2.56 -6.95 -20.69
N ASP A 166 -2.57 -8.28 -20.70
CA ASP A 166 -3.66 -9.08 -21.31
C ASP A 166 -5.02 -8.80 -20.65
N GLU A 167 -5.04 -8.62 -19.32
CA GLU A 167 -6.27 -8.32 -18.61
C GLU A 167 -6.72 -6.88 -18.82
N PHE A 168 -5.78 -5.94 -18.91
CA PHE A 168 -6.07 -4.53 -19.22
C PHE A 168 -6.71 -4.39 -20.60
N GLU A 169 -6.17 -5.11 -21.61
CA GLU A 169 -6.76 -5.15 -22.96
C GLU A 169 -8.22 -5.65 -22.93
N LYS A 170 -8.49 -6.74 -22.21
CA LYS A 170 -9.84 -7.30 -22.06
C LYS A 170 -10.82 -6.32 -21.41
N GLN A 171 -10.35 -5.51 -20.48
CA GLN A 171 -11.18 -4.53 -19.78
C GLN A 171 -11.24 -3.17 -20.48
N GLY A 172 -10.52 -3.00 -21.58
CA GLY A 172 -10.46 -1.74 -22.33
C GLY A 172 -9.70 -0.63 -21.62
N PHE A 173 -8.78 -0.98 -20.71
CA PHE A 173 -7.89 -0.03 -20.07
C PHE A 173 -6.72 0.34 -21.00
N HIS A 174 -6.05 1.44 -20.70
CA HIS A 174 -4.80 1.79 -21.39
C HIS A 174 -3.74 0.72 -21.17
N ALA A 175 -2.90 0.48 -22.19
CA ALA A 175 -1.79 -0.47 -22.06
C ALA A 175 -0.82 -0.03 -20.95
N PRO A 176 -0.55 -0.89 -19.96
CA PRO A 176 0.33 -0.52 -18.84
C PRO A 176 1.79 -0.56 -19.27
N ARG A 177 2.67 0.10 -18.49
CA ARG A 177 4.11 0.03 -18.66
C ARG A 177 4.74 -0.68 -17.48
N ALA A 178 5.56 -1.68 -17.73
CA ALA A 178 6.19 -2.48 -16.69
C ALA A 178 7.71 -2.29 -16.67
N LEU A 179 8.27 -2.34 -15.46
CA LEU A 179 9.70 -2.27 -15.17
C LEU A 179 10.05 -3.23 -14.04
N ALA A 180 11.05 -4.08 -14.21
CA ALA A 180 11.69 -4.79 -13.11
C ALA A 180 12.68 -3.87 -12.40
N ALA A 181 12.49 -3.65 -11.12
CA ALA A 181 13.36 -2.81 -10.31
C ALA A 181 14.26 -3.66 -9.41
N TYR A 182 15.51 -3.29 -9.32
CA TYR A 182 16.53 -3.95 -8.52
C TYR A 182 17.13 -2.98 -7.52
N ALA A 183 17.46 -3.49 -6.33
CA ALA A 183 18.15 -2.70 -5.33
C ALA A 183 19.54 -2.29 -5.84
N ALA A 184 19.85 -1.03 -5.70
CA ALA A 184 21.15 -0.46 -6.03
C ALA A 184 21.81 0.14 -4.78
N LYS A 185 23.09 0.50 -4.88
CA LYS A 185 23.76 1.26 -3.83
C LYS A 185 23.06 2.61 -3.61
N SER A 186 23.13 3.11 -2.39
CA SER A 186 22.64 4.46 -2.09
C SER A 186 23.35 5.51 -2.94
N ALA A 187 22.68 6.62 -3.17
CA ALA A 187 23.32 7.78 -3.80
C ALA A 187 24.58 8.17 -3.03
N SER A 188 25.69 8.36 -3.74
CA SER A 188 26.96 8.80 -3.20
C SER A 188 27.53 9.90 -4.08
N ARG A 189 28.33 10.79 -3.48
CA ARG A 189 29.11 11.77 -4.24
C ARG A 189 30.25 11.00 -4.93
N GLU A 190 30.34 11.15 -6.24
CA GLU A 190 31.53 10.74 -6.99
C GLU A 190 32.69 11.66 -6.60
N ALA A 191 33.85 11.07 -6.31
CA ALA A 191 35.05 11.80 -5.93
C ALA A 191 35.74 12.39 -7.16
#